data_95557e3b6b5f24438c27c6475d555479
#
_entry.id   95557e3b6b5f24438c27c6475d555479
#
_cell.length_a   1.000
_cell.length_b   1.000
_cell.length_c   1.000
_cell.angle_alpha   90.00
_cell.angle_beta   90.00
_cell.angle_gamma   90.00
#
_symmetry.space_group_name_H-M   'P 1'
#
loop_
_entity.id
_entity.type
_entity.pdbx_description
1 polymer ?
#
loop_
_entity_poly.entity_id
_entity_poly.type
_entity_poly.pdbx_seq_one_letter_code
_entity_poly.pdbx_strand_id
1 'polypeptide(L)'
;MAHADDATKTWVSAIPKKNADGNVIQWSCEYRYTKGDHSHTFRKTEKIKTPSKAPDKYTKAELLTLMDKDHWDDMFNKKYDSWTSDAPVETVDKNFDVSTLSDS
;
A
#
# COMPACT_ATOMS: atom_id res chain seq x y z
N MET A 1 6.63 17.55 13.52
CA MET A 1 5.89 17.75 12.26
C MET A 1 5.71 16.43 11.53
N ALA A 2 4.55 16.24 10.95
CA ALA A 2 4.21 14.98 10.28
C ALA A 2 4.72 14.99 8.83
N HIS A 3 5.87 14.44 8.60
CA HIS A 3 6.48 14.39 7.26
C HIS A 3 5.61 13.61 6.26
N ALA A 4 4.88 12.62 6.75
CA ALA A 4 4.02 11.82 5.89
C ALA A 4 2.90 12.63 5.25
N ASP A 5 2.43 13.69 5.91
CA ASP A 5 1.38 14.55 5.35
C ASP A 5 1.87 15.32 4.12
N ASP A 6 3.16 15.63 4.06
CA ASP A 6 3.75 16.37 2.95
C ASP A 6 4.30 15.43 1.87
N ALA A 7 4.30 14.13 2.11
CA ALA A 7 4.85 13.19 1.15
C ALA A 7 3.87 12.92 0.01
N THR A 8 4.42 12.72 -1.18
CA THR A 8 3.67 12.20 -2.30
C THR A 8 3.55 10.70 -2.13
N LYS A 9 2.35 10.16 -2.23
CA LYS A 9 2.07 8.75 -1.99
C LYS A 9 1.65 8.08 -3.29
N THR A 10 2.30 6.98 -3.62
CA THR A 10 2.08 6.29 -4.88
C THR A 10 1.96 4.80 -4.65
N TRP A 11 0.92 4.19 -5.23
CA TRP A 11 0.78 2.74 -5.21
C TRP A 11 1.84 2.12 -6.11
N VAL A 12 2.57 1.16 -5.57
CA VAL A 12 3.53 0.35 -6.33
C VAL A 12 2.87 -0.93 -6.79
N SER A 13 2.21 -1.62 -5.88
CA SER A 13 1.50 -2.85 -6.22
C SER A 13 0.41 -3.15 -5.20
N ALA A 14 -0.57 -3.93 -5.61
CA ALA A 14 -1.56 -4.52 -4.74
C ALA A 14 -1.94 -5.87 -5.35
N ILE A 15 -1.64 -6.94 -4.63
CA ILE A 15 -1.77 -8.30 -5.15
C ILE A 15 -2.80 -9.05 -4.31
N PRO A 16 -3.95 -9.40 -4.89
CA PRO A 16 -4.95 -10.19 -4.20
C PRO A 16 -4.68 -11.68 -4.36
N LYS A 17 -5.02 -12.44 -3.33
CA LYS A 17 -5.11 -13.88 -3.39
C LYS A 17 -6.57 -14.26 -3.22
N LYS A 18 -7.10 -15.10 -4.08
CA LYS A 18 -8.53 -15.43 -4.11
C LYS A 18 -8.78 -16.88 -3.72
N ASN A 19 -9.97 -17.12 -3.19
CA ASN A 19 -10.46 -18.49 -2.99
C ASN A 19 -11.18 -19.00 -4.26
N ALA A 20 -11.75 -20.20 -4.18
CA ALA A 20 -12.43 -20.80 -5.31
C ALA A 20 -13.65 -20.00 -5.79
N ASP A 21 -14.25 -19.22 -4.91
CA ASP A 21 -15.39 -18.38 -5.24
C ASP A 21 -15.01 -17.05 -5.89
N GLY A 22 -13.71 -16.77 -6.00
CA GLY A 22 -13.24 -15.52 -6.56
C GLY A 22 -13.16 -14.37 -5.56
N ASN A 23 -13.40 -14.64 -4.28
CA ASN A 23 -13.31 -13.63 -3.24
C ASN A 23 -11.90 -13.54 -2.68
N VAL A 24 -11.47 -12.33 -2.34
CA VAL A 24 -10.12 -12.10 -1.84
C VAL A 24 -9.97 -12.67 -0.44
N ILE A 25 -8.94 -13.48 -0.25
CA ILE A 25 -8.59 -14.03 1.06
C ILE A 25 -7.35 -13.37 1.66
N GLN A 26 -6.61 -12.62 0.83
CA GLN A 26 -5.39 -11.95 1.28
C GLN A 26 -5.04 -10.83 0.31
N TRP A 27 -4.53 -9.72 0.84
CA TRP A 27 -3.94 -8.65 0.05
C TRP A 27 -2.48 -8.45 0.44
N SER A 28 -1.63 -8.26 -0.58
CA SER A 28 -0.24 -7.83 -0.39
C SER A 28 -0.07 -6.50 -1.11
N CYS A 29 0.23 -5.45 -0.37
CA CYS A 29 0.31 -4.10 -0.92
C CYS A 29 1.68 -3.49 -0.73
N GLU A 30 2.13 -2.73 -1.74
CA GLU A 30 3.33 -1.91 -1.66
C GLU A 30 2.96 -0.47 -1.97
N TYR A 31 3.37 0.45 -1.12
CA TYR A 31 2.96 1.84 -1.16
C TYR A 31 4.18 2.72 -0.91
N ARG A 32 4.45 3.66 -1.81
CA ARG A 32 5.66 4.49 -1.75
C ARG A 32 5.33 5.89 -1.24
N TYR A 33 6.15 6.35 -0.31
CA TYR A 33 6.16 7.71 0.16
C TYR A 33 7.40 8.41 -0.38
N THR A 34 7.22 9.59 -0.98
CA THR A 34 8.33 10.39 -1.50
C THR A 34 8.22 11.82 -0.96
N LYS A 35 9.30 12.32 -0.40
CA LYS A 35 9.38 13.71 0.06
C LYS A 35 10.76 14.25 -0.24
N GLY A 36 10.84 15.25 -1.13
CA GLY A 36 12.12 15.78 -1.58
C GLY A 36 12.95 14.69 -2.25
N ASP A 37 14.18 14.51 -1.78
CA ASP A 37 15.08 13.49 -2.32
C ASP A 37 14.92 12.14 -1.63
N HIS A 38 14.00 12.02 -0.70
CA HIS A 38 13.82 10.81 0.09
C HIS A 38 12.61 10.03 -0.37
N SER A 39 12.77 8.73 -0.48
CA SER A 39 11.73 7.83 -0.94
C SER A 39 11.81 6.53 -0.17
N HIS A 40 10.66 5.97 0.22
CA HIS A 40 10.59 4.68 0.87
C HIS A 40 9.32 3.96 0.48
N THR A 41 9.43 2.66 0.23
CA THR A 41 8.30 1.82 -0.12
C THR A 41 7.97 0.92 1.06
N PHE A 42 6.76 1.06 1.56
CA PHE A 42 6.23 0.19 2.62
C PHE A 42 5.47 -0.95 1.96
N ARG A 43 5.55 -2.12 2.58
CA ARG A 43 4.82 -3.29 2.10
C ARG A 43 4.21 -4.04 3.28
N LYS A 44 3.06 -4.63 3.04
CA LYS A 44 2.39 -5.42 4.05
C LYS A 44 1.47 -6.44 3.39
N THR A 45 1.30 -7.58 4.05
CA THR A 45 0.37 -8.62 3.64
C THR A 45 -0.64 -8.83 4.77
N GLU A 46 -1.91 -8.75 4.44
CA GLU A 46 -3.00 -8.96 5.40
C GLU A 46 -3.98 -9.99 4.88
N LYS A 47 -4.45 -10.85 5.77
CA LYS A 47 -5.47 -11.85 5.45
C LYS A 47 -6.86 -11.28 5.72
N ILE A 48 -7.82 -11.69 4.89
CA ILE A 48 -9.22 -11.31 5.07
C ILE A 48 -9.91 -12.40 5.85
N LYS A 49 -10.43 -12.05 7.02
CA LYS A 49 -11.07 -13.02 7.91
C LYS A 49 -12.36 -13.57 7.32
N THR A 50 -13.14 -12.73 6.66
CA THR A 50 -14.43 -13.11 6.09
C THR A 50 -14.45 -12.73 4.62
N PRO A 51 -13.92 -13.59 3.72
CA PRO A 51 -13.91 -13.27 2.30
C PRO A 51 -15.31 -13.10 1.74
N SER A 52 -15.57 -11.96 1.13
CA SER A 52 -16.91 -11.64 0.62
C SER A 52 -16.89 -10.80 -0.65
N LYS A 53 -15.71 -10.36 -1.12
CA LYS A 53 -15.60 -9.48 -2.28
C LYS A 53 -14.53 -9.93 -3.24
N ALA A 54 -14.78 -9.74 -4.53
CA ALA A 54 -13.78 -9.91 -5.57
C ALA A 54 -12.78 -8.73 -5.52
N PRO A 55 -11.58 -8.89 -6.11
CA PRO A 55 -10.56 -7.84 -6.05
C PRO A 55 -11.03 -6.48 -6.57
N ASP A 56 -11.81 -6.47 -7.65
CA ASP A 56 -12.29 -5.24 -8.28
C ASP A 56 -13.39 -4.54 -7.49
N LYS A 57 -13.88 -5.15 -6.42
CA LYS A 57 -14.90 -4.57 -5.54
C LYS A 57 -14.29 -3.83 -4.36
N TYR A 58 -12.98 -3.88 -4.19
CA TYR A 58 -12.29 -3.11 -3.15
C TYR A 58 -11.99 -1.71 -3.66
N THR A 59 -11.83 -0.76 -2.74
CA THR A 59 -11.34 0.58 -3.05
C THR A 59 -9.93 0.75 -2.51
N LYS A 60 -9.21 1.73 -3.02
CA LYS A 60 -7.88 2.05 -2.51
C LYS A 60 -7.94 2.45 -1.03
N ALA A 61 -8.99 3.20 -0.64
CA ALA A 61 -9.16 3.57 0.76
C ALA A 61 -9.34 2.36 1.67
N GLU A 62 -10.07 1.35 1.21
CA GLU A 62 -10.21 0.10 1.96
C GLU A 62 -8.88 -0.62 2.13
N LEU A 63 -8.06 -0.64 1.07
CA LEU A 63 -6.74 -1.27 1.14
C LEU A 63 -5.82 -0.54 2.10
N LEU A 64 -5.83 0.78 2.10
CA LEU A 64 -5.03 1.58 3.02
C LEU A 64 -5.45 1.33 4.47
N THR A 65 -6.74 1.22 4.72
CA THR A 65 -7.25 0.90 6.06
C THR A 65 -6.83 -0.51 6.48
N LEU A 66 -6.92 -1.47 5.56
CA LEU A 66 -6.52 -2.84 5.83
C LEU A 66 -5.04 -2.96 6.16
N MET A 67 -4.21 -2.17 5.47
CA MET A 67 -2.76 -2.17 5.66
C MET A 67 -2.31 -1.33 6.85
N ASP A 68 -3.25 -0.66 7.52
CA ASP A 68 -2.95 0.23 8.64
C ASP A 68 -2.00 1.36 8.21
N LYS A 69 -2.48 2.17 7.29
CA LYS A 69 -1.72 3.27 6.71
C LYS A 69 -1.17 4.23 7.78
N ASP A 70 -1.91 4.42 8.87
CA ASP A 70 -1.46 5.32 9.93
C ASP A 70 -0.14 4.85 10.55
N HIS A 71 0.06 3.53 10.62
CA HIS A 71 1.33 2.97 11.07
C HIS A 71 2.45 3.29 10.07
N TRP A 72 2.18 3.22 8.78
CA TRP A 72 3.14 3.61 7.75
C TRP A 72 3.48 5.09 7.85
N ASP A 73 2.47 5.94 8.05
CA ASP A 73 2.70 7.38 8.26
C ASP A 73 3.63 7.62 9.44
N ASP A 74 3.38 6.93 10.54
CA ASP A 74 4.21 7.08 11.75
C ASP A 74 5.64 6.60 11.50
N MET A 75 5.80 5.47 10.82
CA MET A 75 7.14 4.95 10.49
C MET A 75 7.88 5.89 9.55
N PHE A 76 7.19 6.47 8.58
CA PHE A 76 7.81 7.42 7.66
C PHE A 76 8.26 8.67 8.41
N ASN A 77 7.45 9.18 9.34
CA ASN A 77 7.80 10.34 10.15
C ASN A 77 9.08 10.07 10.95
N LYS A 78 9.17 8.90 11.56
CA LYS A 78 10.34 8.51 12.35
C LYS A 78 11.57 8.32 11.49
N LYS A 79 11.40 7.67 10.34
CA LYS A 79 12.49 7.41 9.42
C LYS A 79 13.04 8.70 8.84
N TYR A 80 12.17 9.65 8.53
CA TYR A 80 12.58 10.90 7.88
C TYR A 80 13.54 11.70 8.75
N ASP A 81 13.32 11.71 10.06
CA ASP A 81 14.17 12.47 10.98
C ASP A 81 15.61 11.94 11.04
N SER A 82 15.82 10.67 10.71
CA SER A 82 17.14 10.04 10.75
C SER A 82 17.56 9.51 9.39
N TRP A 83 17.08 10.12 8.32
CA TRP A 83 17.14 9.56 6.98
C TRP A 83 18.53 9.52 6.40
N THR A 84 18.89 8.35 5.89
CA THR A 84 19.84 8.22 4.81
C THR A 84 19.00 7.78 3.61
N SER A 85 19.07 8.47 2.49
CA SER A 85 18.20 8.22 1.34
C SER A 85 18.18 6.77 0.91
N ASP A 86 16.98 6.23 0.73
CA ASP A 86 16.82 4.93 0.09
C ASP A 86 16.67 5.16 -1.42
N ALA A 87 17.34 4.35 -2.20
CA ALA A 87 17.11 4.35 -3.63
C ALA A 87 15.70 3.81 -3.90
N PRO A 88 14.90 4.47 -4.72
CA PRO A 88 13.58 3.94 -5.05
C PRO A 88 13.72 2.63 -5.79
N VAL A 89 13.04 1.62 -5.29
CA VAL A 89 12.97 0.31 -5.95
C VAL A 89 11.55 0.13 -6.42
N GLU A 90 11.36 0.07 -7.73
CA GLU A 90 10.06 -0.22 -8.29
C GLU A 90 9.95 -1.70 -8.58
N THR A 91 9.05 -2.34 -7.87
CA THR A 91 8.66 -3.70 -8.18
C THR A 91 7.25 -3.64 -8.76
N VAL A 92 7.11 -4.02 -9.98
CA VAL A 92 5.80 -4.02 -10.63
C VAL A 92 5.31 -5.45 -10.69
N ASP A 93 4.23 -5.72 -10.00
CA ASP A 93 3.53 -6.98 -10.16
C ASP A 93 2.42 -6.79 -11.18
N LYS A 94 2.34 -7.69 -12.14
CA LYS A 94 1.40 -7.59 -13.25
C LYS A 94 0.14 -8.41 -13.06
N ASN A 95 0.00 -9.06 -11.91
CA ASN A 95 -1.15 -9.91 -11.66
C ASN A 95 -2.43 -9.11 -11.44
N PHE A 96 -2.30 -7.89 -10.92
CA PHE A 96 -3.46 -7.05 -10.66
C PHE A 96 -3.06 -5.59 -10.77
N ASP A 97 -3.82 -4.83 -11.55
CA ASP A 97 -3.58 -3.41 -11.73
C ASP A 97 -4.40 -2.61 -10.73
N VAL A 98 -3.73 -2.09 -9.70
CA VAL A 98 -4.39 -1.33 -8.64
C VAL A 98 -5.00 -0.02 -9.16
N SER A 99 -4.51 0.49 -10.28
CA SER A 99 -5.04 1.73 -10.85
C SER A 99 -6.49 1.60 -11.31
N THR A 100 -6.98 0.36 -11.48
CA THR A 100 -8.38 0.13 -11.85
C THR A 100 -9.34 0.33 -10.68
N LEU A 101 -8.82 0.35 -9.44
CA LEU A 101 -9.65 0.54 -8.27
C LEU A 101 -10.04 1.99 -8.09
N SER A 102 -11.24 2.23 -7.58
CA SER A 102 -11.66 3.58 -7.23
C SER A 102 -10.88 4.07 -6.00
N ASP A 103 -10.80 5.39 -5.82
CA ASP A 103 -10.07 5.97 -4.69
C ASP A 103 -10.80 5.78 -3.36
N SER A 104 -12.09 5.65 -3.40
CA SER A 104 -12.90 5.41 -2.19
C SER A 104 -14.29 4.90 -2.52
#